data_6a315fa11aaaed161bedf46618d83b11
#
_entry.id   6a315fa11aaaed161bedf46618d83b11
#
_cell.length_a   1.000
_cell.length_b   1.000
_cell.length_c   1.000
_cell.angle_alpha   90.00
_cell.angle_beta   90.00
_cell.angle_gamma   90.00
#
_symmetry.space_group_name_H-M   'P 1'
#
loop_
_entity.id
_entity.type
_entity.pdbx_description
1 polymer ?
#
loop_
_entity_poly.entity_id
_entity_poly.type
_entity_poly.pdbx_seq_one_letter_code
_entity_poly.pdbx_strand_id
1 'polypeptide(L)'
;LFLLLSGLQIFNAHPSLYWGEASMFNRPILRMQAKVENGALHGVTTVFGHPFDTTGLLGASTYKGHIASRGFPGWLTIPTDRDLASGRRWHFFFAWLFAINGGLYFAYMLVSRHLKGDLWPTGADLRAIPQSILDHVRLRHPEGEAAARFNVLQKLAYLIVLLGLLPLMVASGMTMSPGLDAVFPVLPWALGGRQSARTIHFLCAWSIVGFFAIHVFEVFAAGFFNEMRSIITGRFVITYPSEPPKPLDMDAPP
;
A
#
# COMPACT_ATOMS: atom_id res chain seq x y z
N LEU A 1 6.61 0.30 7.37
CA LEU A 1 6.57 1.56 8.12
C LEU A 1 7.84 2.40 7.86
N PHE A 2 9.05 1.94 8.17
CA PHE A 2 10.30 2.72 8.02
C PHE A 2 10.49 3.26 6.59
N LEU A 3 10.24 2.47 5.56
CA LEU A 3 10.29 2.91 4.15
C LEU A 3 9.32 4.06 3.87
N LEU A 4 8.10 3.98 4.36
CA LEU A 4 7.12 5.06 4.19
C LEU A 4 7.61 6.34 4.85
N LEU A 5 7.91 6.30 6.15
CA LEU A 5 8.28 7.49 6.92
C LEU A 5 9.57 8.15 6.41
N SER A 6 10.58 7.35 6.03
CA SER A 6 11.80 7.86 5.42
C SER A 6 11.59 8.37 3.99
N GLY A 7 10.69 7.73 3.22
CA GLY A 7 10.29 8.20 1.90
C GLY A 7 9.58 9.57 1.94
N LEU A 8 8.68 9.77 2.92
CA LEU A 8 8.02 11.07 3.14
C LEU A 8 9.03 12.15 3.57
N GLN A 9 10.07 11.79 4.33
CA GLN A 9 11.17 12.70 4.65
C GLN A 9 11.95 13.10 3.40
N ILE A 10 12.26 12.18 2.49
CA ILE A 10 12.89 12.48 1.21
C ILE A 10 11.98 13.37 0.35
N PHE A 11 10.69 13.06 0.31
CA PHE A 11 9.71 13.83 -0.44
C PHE A 11 9.62 15.28 0.05
N ASN A 12 9.80 15.54 1.34
CA ASN A 12 9.82 16.88 1.94
C ASN A 12 10.93 17.80 1.40
N ALA A 13 11.98 17.25 0.77
CA ALA A 13 13.02 18.06 0.13
C ALA A 13 12.50 18.78 -1.14
N HIS A 14 11.57 18.14 -1.86
CA HIS A 14 10.89 18.72 -3.02
C HIS A 14 9.46 18.14 -3.11
N PRO A 15 8.51 18.71 -2.35
CA PRO A 15 7.19 18.12 -2.19
C PRO A 15 6.26 18.41 -3.39
N SER A 16 6.68 17.94 -4.57
CA SER A 16 5.94 18.09 -5.83
C SER A 16 6.15 16.87 -6.71
N LEU A 17 5.13 16.53 -7.50
CA LEU A 17 5.16 15.43 -8.47
C LEU A 17 4.90 15.95 -9.88
N TYR A 18 5.53 15.30 -10.86
CA TYR A 18 5.45 15.65 -12.27
C TYR A 18 5.43 14.39 -13.15
N TRP A 19 5.06 14.55 -14.42
CA TRP A 19 5.31 13.54 -15.46
C TRP A 19 6.49 13.94 -16.34
N GLY A 20 7.19 12.95 -16.89
CA GLY A 20 8.30 13.12 -17.84
C GLY A 20 9.67 13.07 -17.19
N GLU A 21 10.67 13.56 -17.89
CA GLU A 21 12.08 13.55 -17.48
C GLU A 21 12.40 14.64 -16.46
N ALA A 22 11.90 15.85 -16.70
CA ALA A 22 12.24 17.06 -15.97
C ALA A 22 11.11 17.56 -15.07
N SER A 23 11.47 18.34 -14.04
CA SER A 23 10.52 19.01 -13.16
C SER A 23 9.85 20.17 -13.89
N MET A 24 8.60 20.01 -14.26
CA MET A 24 7.80 21.06 -14.91
C MET A 24 7.10 21.91 -13.85
N PHE A 25 7.81 22.88 -13.28
CA PHE A 25 7.34 23.69 -12.14
C PHE A 25 6.03 24.45 -12.39
N ASN A 26 5.67 24.69 -13.63
CA ASN A 26 4.40 25.34 -14.02
C ASN A 26 3.20 24.37 -14.11
N ARG A 27 3.45 23.05 -14.14
CA ARG A 27 2.40 22.02 -14.30
C ARG A 27 2.64 20.81 -13.37
N PRO A 28 2.69 21.00 -12.05
CA PRO A 28 2.78 19.88 -11.13
C PRO A 28 1.46 19.11 -11.08
N ILE A 29 1.57 17.77 -10.95
CA ILE A 29 0.42 16.90 -10.64
C ILE A 29 -0.02 17.13 -9.21
N LEU A 30 0.98 17.17 -8.31
CA LEU A 30 0.82 17.44 -6.89
C LEU A 30 1.89 18.45 -6.47
N ARG A 31 1.50 19.43 -5.66
CA ARG A 31 2.44 20.34 -4.99
C ARG A 31 1.95 20.67 -3.59
N MET A 32 2.82 20.51 -2.61
CA MET A 32 2.57 20.91 -1.22
C MET A 32 3.52 22.06 -0.89
N GLN A 33 2.99 23.23 -0.57
CA GLN A 33 3.80 24.42 -0.30
C GLN A 33 3.19 25.25 0.83
N ALA A 34 4.02 26.02 1.51
CA ALA A 34 3.57 27.05 2.40
C ALA A 34 3.45 28.38 1.66
N LYS A 35 2.39 29.14 1.92
CA LYS A 35 2.20 30.52 1.48
C LYS A 35 2.03 31.42 2.69
N VAL A 36 2.51 32.65 2.60
CA VAL A 36 2.26 33.67 3.62
C VAL A 36 1.04 34.47 3.20
N GLU A 37 0.00 34.43 4.01
CA GLU A 37 -1.22 35.21 3.85
C GLU A 37 -1.54 35.92 5.16
N ASN A 38 -1.74 37.23 5.11
CA ASN A 38 -2.00 38.07 6.29
C ASN A 38 -0.96 37.93 7.43
N GLY A 39 0.32 37.69 7.07
CA GLY A 39 1.40 37.51 8.04
C GLY A 39 1.47 36.12 8.67
N ALA A 40 0.55 35.22 8.35
CA ALA A 40 0.55 33.82 8.80
C ALA A 40 0.96 32.85 7.69
N LEU A 41 1.50 31.70 8.09
CA LEU A 41 1.93 30.65 7.18
C LEU A 41 0.78 29.66 6.97
N HIS A 42 0.30 29.56 5.73
CA HIS A 42 -0.75 28.65 5.33
C HIS A 42 -0.20 27.51 4.47
N GLY A 43 -0.67 26.29 4.71
CA GLY A 43 -0.36 25.12 3.91
C GLY A 43 -1.31 25.01 2.73
N VAL A 44 -0.78 24.96 1.51
CA VAL A 44 -1.60 24.80 0.30
C VAL A 44 -1.13 23.55 -0.44
N THR A 45 -2.02 22.59 -0.60
CA THR A 45 -1.82 21.42 -1.45
C THR A 45 -2.57 21.64 -2.77
N THR A 46 -1.84 21.64 -3.87
CA THR A 46 -2.42 21.76 -5.23
C THR A 46 -2.40 20.40 -5.89
N VAL A 47 -3.53 19.93 -6.37
CA VAL A 47 -3.70 18.67 -7.09
C VAL A 47 -4.29 18.97 -8.47
N PHE A 48 -3.61 18.60 -9.53
CA PHE A 48 -3.99 18.90 -10.92
C PHE A 48 -4.40 20.37 -11.14
N GLY A 49 -3.67 21.30 -10.50
CA GLY A 49 -3.93 22.74 -10.59
C GLY A 49 -4.99 23.29 -9.62
N HIS A 50 -5.74 22.44 -8.91
CA HIS A 50 -6.74 22.86 -7.92
C HIS A 50 -6.09 22.99 -6.53
N PRO A 51 -6.08 24.18 -5.92
CA PRO A 51 -5.52 24.39 -4.59
C PRO A 51 -6.55 24.01 -3.50
N PHE A 52 -6.04 23.39 -2.43
CA PHE A 52 -6.76 23.06 -1.20
C PHE A 52 -6.00 23.62 -0.02
N ASP A 53 -6.72 24.23 0.95
CA ASP A 53 -6.11 24.60 2.22
C ASP A 53 -5.87 23.32 3.03
N THR A 54 -4.61 23.11 3.37
CA THR A 54 -4.15 21.95 4.16
C THR A 54 -3.29 22.37 5.34
N THR A 55 -3.49 23.60 5.79
CA THR A 55 -2.77 24.20 6.93
C THR A 55 -2.84 23.31 8.16
N GLY A 56 -1.71 23.12 8.81
CA GLY A 56 -1.57 22.26 9.99
C GLY A 56 -1.24 20.80 9.67
N LEU A 57 -1.49 20.33 8.44
CA LEU A 57 -1.21 18.95 8.03
C LEU A 57 -0.20 18.87 6.87
N LEU A 58 -0.52 19.46 5.71
CA LEU A 58 0.33 19.41 4.51
C LEU A 58 0.74 20.82 4.08
N GLY A 59 1.96 20.95 3.52
CA GLY A 59 2.51 22.23 3.08
C GLY A 59 3.01 23.11 4.23
N ALA A 60 2.25 23.25 5.30
CA ALA A 60 2.64 23.95 6.54
C ALA A 60 2.09 23.18 7.74
N SER A 61 2.93 22.78 8.67
CA SER A 61 2.56 22.00 9.85
C SER A 61 3.35 22.42 11.08
N THR A 62 2.81 22.11 12.26
CA THR A 62 3.46 22.44 13.55
C THR A 62 4.74 21.64 13.70
N TYR A 63 5.83 22.34 14.01
CA TYR A 63 7.13 21.77 14.31
C TYR A 63 7.80 22.56 15.42
N LYS A 64 8.18 21.92 16.52
CA LYS A 64 8.81 22.56 17.71
C LYS A 64 8.03 23.80 18.20
N GLY A 65 6.71 23.72 18.23
CA GLY A 65 5.84 24.77 18.75
C GLY A 65 5.54 25.95 17.79
N HIS A 66 6.00 25.91 16.57
CA HIS A 66 5.69 26.92 15.53
C HIS A 66 5.30 26.27 14.22
N ILE A 67 4.58 27.00 13.36
CA ILE A 67 4.22 26.50 12.02
C ILE A 67 5.45 26.63 11.11
N ALA A 68 5.83 25.53 10.46
CA ALA A 68 6.95 25.45 9.53
C ALA A 68 6.50 24.95 8.16
N SER A 69 7.15 25.45 7.11
CA SER A 69 6.92 24.97 5.74
C SER A 69 7.46 23.55 5.58
N ARG A 70 6.58 22.56 5.37
CA ARG A 70 6.92 21.13 5.13
C ARG A 70 5.83 20.49 4.30
N GLY A 71 6.19 19.60 3.37
CA GLY A 71 5.21 18.81 2.63
C GLY A 71 4.40 17.92 3.57
N PHE A 72 5.09 17.02 4.31
CA PHE A 72 4.50 16.16 5.35
C PHE A 72 4.99 16.58 6.75
N PRO A 73 4.15 16.47 7.78
CA PRO A 73 4.51 16.85 9.14
C PRO A 73 5.62 15.96 9.73
N GLY A 74 6.36 16.50 10.71
CA GLY A 74 7.50 15.82 11.31
C GLY A 74 7.18 14.46 11.93
N TRP A 75 6.00 14.30 12.51
CA TRP A 75 5.56 13.03 13.12
C TRP A 75 5.29 11.91 12.11
N LEU A 76 5.15 12.25 10.81
CA LEU A 76 5.05 11.29 9.68
C LEU A 76 6.40 11.04 9.00
N THR A 77 7.52 11.48 9.55
CA THR A 77 8.82 11.35 8.88
C THR A 77 9.89 10.78 9.80
N ILE A 78 10.85 10.07 9.22
CA ILE A 78 12.08 9.61 9.88
C ILE A 78 13.29 10.10 9.08
N PRO A 79 14.17 10.92 9.70
CA PRO A 79 14.02 11.55 11.02
C PRO A 79 12.90 12.59 11.05
N THR A 80 12.47 12.97 12.26
CA THR A 80 11.47 14.02 12.46
C THR A 80 11.99 15.38 12.02
N ASP A 81 13.28 15.65 12.25
CA ASP A 81 13.96 16.86 11.80
C ASP A 81 14.21 16.81 10.28
N ARG A 82 14.37 18.00 9.67
CA ARG A 82 14.69 18.12 8.24
C ARG A 82 16.12 17.66 7.97
N ASP A 83 16.33 16.38 7.84
CA ASP A 83 17.60 15.77 7.48
C ASP A 83 17.41 14.80 6.31
N LEU A 84 17.63 15.30 5.10
CA LEU A 84 17.54 14.53 3.86
C LEU A 84 18.59 13.41 3.82
N ALA A 85 19.78 13.64 4.34
CA ALA A 85 20.86 12.66 4.30
C ALA A 85 20.53 11.43 5.14
N SER A 86 20.07 11.63 6.37
CA SER A 86 19.60 10.54 7.25
C SER A 86 18.35 9.87 6.70
N GLY A 87 17.37 10.64 6.18
CA GLY A 87 16.19 10.08 5.52
C GLY A 87 16.55 9.13 4.37
N ARG A 88 17.51 9.52 3.51
CA ARG A 88 18.01 8.67 2.43
C ARG A 88 18.73 7.43 2.93
N ARG A 89 19.58 7.53 3.96
CA ARG A 89 20.28 6.37 4.55
C ARG A 89 19.28 5.34 5.08
N TRP A 90 18.28 5.78 5.84
CA TRP A 90 17.21 4.90 6.33
C TRP A 90 16.44 4.27 5.19
N HIS A 91 16.02 5.08 4.22
CA HIS A 91 15.23 4.60 3.09
C HIS A 91 15.99 3.54 2.28
N PHE A 92 17.24 3.79 1.91
CA PHE A 92 18.03 2.83 1.12
C PHE A 92 18.37 1.56 1.89
N PHE A 93 18.66 1.67 3.19
CA PHE A 93 18.89 0.48 4.02
C PHE A 93 17.66 -0.45 4.02
N PHE A 94 16.49 0.08 4.31
CA PHE A 94 15.26 -0.72 4.29
C PHE A 94 14.80 -1.11 2.89
N ALA A 95 15.14 -0.32 1.84
CA ALA A 95 14.84 -0.67 0.46
C ALA A 95 15.61 -1.92 0.01
N TRP A 96 16.88 -2.07 0.41
CA TRP A 96 17.63 -3.29 0.16
C TRP A 96 17.04 -4.50 0.88
N LEU A 97 16.70 -4.37 2.16
CA LEU A 97 16.03 -5.43 2.89
C LEU A 97 14.70 -5.85 2.23
N PHE A 98 13.93 -4.85 1.79
CA PHE A 98 12.67 -5.08 1.09
C PHE A 98 12.87 -5.79 -0.25
N ALA A 99 13.82 -5.33 -1.06
CA ALA A 99 14.10 -5.90 -2.38
C ALA A 99 14.65 -7.33 -2.28
N ILE A 100 15.58 -7.61 -1.34
CA ILE A 100 16.13 -8.94 -1.11
C ILE A 100 15.03 -9.89 -0.63
N ASN A 101 14.28 -9.49 0.42
CA ASN A 101 13.19 -10.31 0.94
C ASN A 101 12.12 -10.59 -0.13
N GLY A 102 11.72 -9.55 -0.88
CA GLY A 102 10.76 -9.68 -1.99
C GLY A 102 11.27 -10.60 -3.09
N GLY A 103 12.56 -10.49 -3.46
CA GLY A 103 13.19 -11.37 -4.44
C GLY A 103 13.24 -12.84 -3.99
N LEU A 104 13.59 -13.09 -2.72
CA LEU A 104 13.58 -14.44 -2.14
C LEU A 104 12.17 -15.04 -2.10
N TYR A 105 11.17 -14.25 -1.69
CA TYR A 105 9.77 -14.66 -1.70
C TYR A 105 9.28 -14.97 -3.11
N PHE A 106 9.63 -14.12 -4.08
CA PHE A 106 9.27 -14.32 -5.49
C PHE A 106 9.89 -15.61 -6.04
N ALA A 107 11.18 -15.86 -5.76
CA ALA A 107 11.84 -17.10 -6.13
C ALA A 107 11.17 -18.33 -5.48
N TYR A 108 10.86 -18.26 -4.18
CA TYR A 108 10.11 -19.30 -3.49
C TYR A 108 8.75 -19.57 -4.15
N MET A 109 7.98 -18.52 -4.44
CA MET A 109 6.65 -18.62 -5.07
C MET A 109 6.69 -19.31 -6.44
N LEU A 110 7.76 -19.09 -7.23
CA LEU A 110 7.97 -19.75 -8.51
C LEU A 110 8.34 -21.23 -8.35
N VAL A 111 9.27 -21.53 -7.43
CA VAL A 111 9.76 -22.90 -7.21
C VAL A 111 8.68 -23.79 -6.58
N SER A 112 7.97 -23.28 -5.57
CA SER A 112 6.92 -24.02 -4.84
C SER A 112 5.62 -24.19 -5.64
N ARG A 113 5.49 -23.56 -6.80
CA ARG A 113 4.26 -23.49 -7.60
C ARG A 113 3.06 -22.90 -6.87
N HIS A 114 3.30 -22.23 -5.75
CA HIS A 114 2.25 -21.59 -4.93
C HIS A 114 1.41 -20.58 -5.74
N LEU A 115 2.05 -19.88 -6.67
CA LEU A 115 1.35 -18.96 -7.58
C LEU A 115 0.22 -19.65 -8.37
N LYS A 116 0.49 -20.84 -8.94
CA LYS A 116 -0.48 -21.55 -9.78
C LYS A 116 -1.49 -22.36 -8.95
N GLY A 117 -1.07 -22.88 -7.80
CA GLY A 117 -1.90 -23.72 -6.94
C GLY A 117 -2.95 -22.93 -6.17
N ASP A 118 -2.54 -21.85 -5.53
CA ASP A 118 -3.36 -21.19 -4.52
C ASP A 118 -3.83 -19.80 -4.93
N LEU A 119 -3.01 -19.03 -5.67
CA LEU A 119 -3.29 -17.64 -5.99
C LEU A 119 -3.90 -17.42 -7.38
N TRP A 120 -3.65 -18.33 -8.35
CA TRP A 120 -4.18 -18.13 -9.70
C TRP A 120 -5.68 -18.38 -9.75
N PRO A 121 -6.49 -17.38 -10.17
CA PRO A 121 -7.94 -17.55 -10.19
C PRO A 121 -8.38 -18.52 -11.27
N THR A 122 -9.31 -19.38 -10.95
CA THR A 122 -9.96 -20.32 -11.90
C THR A 122 -11.06 -19.60 -12.67
N GLY A 123 -11.56 -20.23 -13.74
CA GLY A 123 -12.73 -19.70 -14.46
C GLY A 123 -14.00 -19.63 -13.58
N ALA A 124 -14.12 -20.49 -12.58
CA ALA A 124 -15.19 -20.43 -11.58
C ALA A 124 -15.03 -19.22 -10.64
N ASP A 125 -13.80 -18.95 -10.16
CA ASP A 125 -13.49 -17.78 -9.34
C ASP A 125 -13.88 -16.49 -10.07
N LEU A 126 -13.52 -16.37 -11.35
CA LEU A 126 -13.83 -15.16 -12.15
C LEU A 126 -15.34 -14.93 -12.30
N ARG A 127 -16.15 -15.99 -12.45
CA ARG A 127 -17.61 -15.87 -12.49
C ARG A 127 -18.20 -15.48 -11.15
N ALA A 128 -17.54 -15.79 -10.04
CA ALA A 128 -17.97 -15.46 -8.69
C ALA A 128 -17.66 -14.01 -8.27
N ILE A 129 -16.94 -13.22 -9.09
CA ILE A 129 -16.55 -11.84 -8.75
C ILE A 129 -17.75 -10.97 -8.33
N PRO A 130 -18.88 -10.89 -9.08
CA PRO A 130 -19.98 -10.02 -8.70
C PRO A 130 -20.57 -10.39 -7.33
N GLN A 131 -20.73 -11.70 -7.07
CA GLN A 131 -21.22 -12.18 -5.78
C GLN A 131 -20.21 -11.89 -4.66
N SER A 132 -18.92 -12.13 -4.89
CA SER A 132 -17.86 -11.81 -3.93
C SER A 132 -17.82 -10.33 -3.56
N ILE A 133 -18.02 -9.42 -4.52
CA ILE A 133 -18.09 -7.97 -4.24
C ILE A 133 -19.29 -7.68 -3.34
N LEU A 134 -20.46 -8.26 -3.64
CA LEU A 134 -21.67 -8.05 -2.85
C LEU A 134 -21.51 -8.57 -1.42
N ASP A 135 -20.89 -9.72 -1.23
CA ASP A 135 -20.63 -10.32 0.07
C ASP A 135 -19.64 -9.47 0.89
N HIS A 136 -18.58 -8.93 0.26
CA HIS A 136 -17.64 -8.00 0.90
C HIS A 136 -18.33 -6.70 1.36
N VAL A 137 -19.15 -6.08 0.48
CA VAL A 137 -19.90 -4.86 0.84
C VAL A 137 -20.86 -5.11 1.99
N ARG A 138 -21.40 -6.33 2.08
CA ARG A 138 -22.32 -6.74 3.16
C ARG A 138 -21.59 -7.31 4.39
N LEU A 139 -20.25 -7.33 4.39
CA LEU A 139 -19.42 -7.94 5.43
C LEU A 139 -19.82 -9.39 5.74
N ARG A 140 -20.22 -10.14 4.71
CA ARG A 140 -20.51 -11.55 4.81
C ARG A 140 -19.24 -12.36 4.61
N HIS A 141 -18.82 -13.06 5.64
CA HIS A 141 -17.65 -13.92 5.59
C HIS A 141 -18.08 -15.36 5.25
N PRO A 142 -17.29 -16.09 4.44
CA PRO A 142 -17.56 -17.49 4.19
C PRO A 142 -17.43 -18.32 5.47
N GLU A 143 -18.29 -19.33 5.62
CA GLU A 143 -18.30 -20.25 6.75
C GLU A 143 -17.85 -21.65 6.31
N GLY A 144 -17.54 -22.51 7.28
CA GLY A 144 -17.10 -23.87 7.02
C GLY A 144 -15.77 -23.95 6.27
N GLU A 145 -15.61 -24.92 5.38
CA GLU A 145 -14.38 -25.14 4.61
C GLU A 145 -14.03 -23.97 3.67
N ALA A 146 -15.03 -23.20 3.23
CA ALA A 146 -14.79 -22.04 2.38
C ALA A 146 -14.03 -20.91 3.10
N ALA A 147 -14.15 -20.83 4.43
CA ALA A 147 -13.40 -19.87 5.24
C ALA A 147 -11.88 -20.11 5.24
N ALA A 148 -11.45 -21.35 4.99
CA ALA A 148 -10.03 -21.72 4.94
C ALA A 148 -9.40 -21.49 3.55
N ARG A 149 -10.12 -21.00 2.57
CA ARG A 149 -9.65 -20.77 1.19
C ARG A 149 -9.73 -19.29 0.82
N PHE A 150 -8.76 -18.84 0.03
CA PHE A 150 -8.81 -17.48 -0.53
C PHE A 150 -10.02 -17.33 -1.48
N ASN A 151 -10.81 -16.29 -1.25
CA ASN A 151 -11.83 -15.89 -2.21
C ASN A 151 -11.20 -15.17 -3.42
N VAL A 152 -11.98 -15.00 -4.49
CA VAL A 152 -11.45 -14.42 -5.73
C VAL A 152 -10.92 -13.00 -5.57
N LEU A 153 -11.53 -12.17 -4.72
CA LEU A 153 -11.05 -10.79 -4.50
C LEU A 153 -9.73 -10.77 -3.75
N GLN A 154 -9.55 -11.66 -2.78
CA GLN A 154 -8.27 -11.83 -2.08
C GLN A 154 -7.17 -12.31 -3.05
N LYS A 155 -7.45 -13.32 -3.89
CA LYS A 155 -6.51 -13.79 -4.93
C LYS A 155 -6.08 -12.65 -5.85
N LEU A 156 -7.05 -11.89 -6.39
CA LEU A 156 -6.77 -10.76 -7.28
C LEU A 156 -5.98 -9.66 -6.58
N ALA A 157 -6.35 -9.30 -5.35
CA ALA A 157 -5.63 -8.30 -4.58
C ALA A 157 -4.18 -8.70 -4.32
N TYR A 158 -3.93 -9.96 -3.92
CA TYR A 158 -2.58 -10.48 -3.74
C TYR A 158 -1.78 -10.51 -5.03
N LEU A 159 -2.37 -10.91 -6.15
CA LEU A 159 -1.69 -10.88 -7.45
C LEU A 159 -1.32 -9.45 -7.88
N ILE A 160 -2.23 -8.49 -7.72
CA ILE A 160 -1.95 -7.07 -8.02
C ILE A 160 -0.81 -6.56 -7.16
N VAL A 161 -0.80 -6.87 -5.86
CA VAL A 161 0.26 -6.44 -4.96
C VAL A 161 1.58 -7.13 -5.30
N LEU A 162 1.60 -8.47 -5.36
CA LEU A 162 2.83 -9.25 -5.50
C LEU A 162 3.48 -9.13 -6.88
N LEU A 163 2.67 -9.13 -7.95
CA LEU A 163 3.18 -9.10 -9.33
C LEU A 163 3.16 -7.70 -9.96
N GLY A 164 2.37 -6.79 -9.42
CA GLY A 164 2.25 -5.41 -9.90
C GLY A 164 2.95 -4.41 -8.99
N LEU A 165 2.33 -4.10 -7.84
CA LEU A 165 2.77 -2.98 -7.00
C LEU A 165 4.18 -3.15 -6.42
N LEU A 166 4.54 -4.34 -5.91
CA LEU A 166 5.86 -4.55 -5.30
C LEU A 166 7.00 -4.48 -6.32
N PRO A 167 6.94 -5.18 -7.49
CA PRO A 167 7.96 -5.03 -8.53
C PRO A 167 8.04 -3.60 -9.07
N LEU A 168 6.91 -2.94 -9.30
CA LEU A 168 6.85 -1.57 -9.79
C LEU A 168 7.42 -0.57 -8.78
N MET A 169 7.19 -0.80 -7.48
CA MET A 169 7.80 -0.04 -6.38
C MET A 169 9.33 -0.10 -6.43
N VAL A 170 9.90 -1.31 -6.61
CA VAL A 170 11.35 -1.50 -6.72
C VAL A 170 11.88 -0.87 -8.00
N ALA A 171 11.27 -1.14 -9.15
CA ALA A 171 11.72 -0.61 -10.44
C ALA A 171 11.69 0.92 -10.48
N SER A 172 10.61 1.54 -10.01
CA SER A 172 10.51 3.01 -9.95
C SER A 172 11.49 3.62 -8.96
N GLY A 173 11.77 2.94 -7.83
CA GLY A 173 12.82 3.33 -6.89
C GLY A 173 14.22 3.29 -7.49
N MET A 174 14.55 2.23 -8.24
CA MET A 174 15.82 2.09 -8.97
C MET A 174 16.01 3.20 -10.00
N THR A 175 14.97 3.56 -10.74
CA THR A 175 15.00 4.63 -11.75
C THR A 175 15.33 6.00 -11.16
N MET A 176 15.02 6.23 -9.88
CA MET A 176 15.38 7.48 -9.20
C MET A 176 16.83 7.53 -8.72
N SER A 177 17.57 6.41 -8.75
CA SER A 177 18.99 6.35 -8.37
C SER A 177 19.89 6.66 -9.56
N PRO A 178 20.70 7.73 -9.55
CA PRO A 178 21.56 8.08 -10.69
C PRO A 178 22.54 6.97 -11.09
N GLY A 179 23.05 6.22 -10.11
CA GLY A 179 23.96 5.11 -10.36
C GLY A 179 23.29 3.91 -11.03
N LEU A 180 22.08 3.56 -10.62
CA LEU A 180 21.32 2.46 -11.22
C LEU A 180 20.73 2.85 -12.58
N ASP A 181 20.34 4.10 -12.74
CA ASP A 181 19.88 4.69 -13.99
C ASP A 181 20.91 4.58 -15.11
N ALA A 182 22.17 4.84 -14.77
CA ALA A 182 23.30 4.69 -15.71
C ALA A 182 23.55 3.22 -16.14
N VAL A 183 23.29 2.26 -15.25
CA VAL A 183 23.49 0.82 -15.53
C VAL A 183 22.27 0.21 -16.25
N PHE A 184 21.07 0.69 -15.94
CA PHE A 184 19.80 0.18 -16.48
C PHE A 184 19.00 1.30 -17.18
N PRO A 185 19.46 1.85 -18.30
CA PRO A 185 18.81 2.97 -19.00
C PRO A 185 17.41 2.64 -19.55
N VAL A 186 17.08 1.36 -19.62
CA VAL A 186 15.75 0.88 -20.02
C VAL A 186 14.67 1.25 -18.98
N LEU A 187 15.02 1.38 -17.70
CA LEU A 187 14.06 1.70 -16.64
C LEU A 187 13.46 3.11 -16.78
N PRO A 188 14.24 4.20 -16.87
CA PRO A 188 13.69 5.52 -17.11
C PRO A 188 12.91 5.61 -18.42
N TRP A 189 13.38 4.96 -19.48
CA TRP A 189 12.65 4.89 -20.74
C TRP A 189 11.27 4.21 -20.57
N ALA A 190 11.22 3.06 -19.92
CA ALA A 190 9.98 2.29 -19.73
C ALA A 190 8.98 3.00 -18.81
N LEU A 191 9.46 3.77 -17.83
CA LEU A 191 8.62 4.49 -16.87
C LEU A 191 8.30 5.94 -17.32
N GLY A 192 8.71 6.34 -18.53
CA GLY A 192 8.43 7.67 -19.06
C GLY A 192 9.23 8.79 -18.39
N GLY A 193 10.43 8.49 -17.90
CA GLY A 193 11.36 9.43 -17.30
C GLY A 193 11.42 9.41 -15.79
N ARG A 194 12.43 10.08 -15.24
CA ARG A 194 12.74 10.09 -13.80
C ARG A 194 11.62 10.70 -12.94
N GLN A 195 10.98 11.77 -13.41
CA GLN A 195 9.89 12.40 -12.66
C GLN A 195 8.61 11.55 -12.70
N SER A 196 8.35 10.89 -13.84
CA SER A 196 7.29 9.87 -13.93
C SER A 196 7.54 8.72 -12.96
N ALA A 197 8.75 8.17 -12.90
CA ALA A 197 9.13 7.13 -11.96
C ALA A 197 8.90 7.55 -10.51
N ARG A 198 9.23 8.80 -10.16
CA ARG A 198 8.97 9.37 -8.83
C ARG A 198 7.47 9.44 -8.51
N THR A 199 6.66 9.84 -9.47
CA THR A 199 5.20 9.89 -9.32
C THR A 199 4.63 8.48 -9.17
N ILE A 200 5.06 7.53 -10.00
CA ILE A 200 4.67 6.12 -9.92
C ILE A 200 5.06 5.53 -8.56
N HIS A 201 6.29 5.78 -8.10
CA HIS A 201 6.76 5.31 -6.79
C HIS A 201 5.90 5.83 -5.64
N PHE A 202 5.56 7.11 -5.66
CA PHE A 202 4.68 7.73 -4.68
C PHE A 202 3.27 7.11 -4.71
N LEU A 203 2.69 6.92 -5.89
CA LEU A 203 1.38 6.28 -6.04
C LEU A 203 1.40 4.82 -5.58
N CYS A 204 2.43 4.05 -5.94
CA CYS A 204 2.62 2.68 -5.45
C CYS A 204 2.71 2.63 -3.92
N ALA A 205 3.45 3.56 -3.29
CA ALA A 205 3.57 3.62 -1.84
C ALA A 205 2.19 3.81 -1.18
N TRP A 206 1.39 4.76 -1.65
CA TRP A 206 0.05 4.98 -1.11
C TRP A 206 -0.93 3.85 -1.44
N SER A 207 -0.80 3.21 -2.60
CA SER A 207 -1.58 2.02 -2.94
C SER A 207 -1.28 0.85 -2.01
N ILE A 208 -0.01 0.63 -1.65
CA ILE A 208 0.40 -0.40 -0.67
C ILE A 208 -0.13 -0.05 0.74
N VAL A 209 -0.09 1.22 1.13
CA VAL A 209 -0.69 1.67 2.42
C VAL A 209 -2.19 1.44 2.42
N GLY A 210 -2.89 1.77 1.34
CA GLY A 210 -4.32 1.52 1.19
C GLY A 210 -4.65 0.03 1.26
N PHE A 211 -3.91 -0.80 0.51
CA PHE A 211 -4.06 -2.25 0.58
C PHE A 211 -3.83 -2.78 2.00
N PHE A 212 -2.77 -2.33 2.69
CA PHE A 212 -2.50 -2.73 4.07
C PHE A 212 -3.63 -2.35 5.03
N ALA A 213 -4.18 -1.14 4.90
CA ALA A 213 -5.28 -0.68 5.74
C ALA A 213 -6.55 -1.53 5.53
N ILE A 214 -6.90 -1.82 4.26
CA ILE A 214 -8.03 -2.69 3.92
C ILE A 214 -7.77 -4.11 4.44
N HIS A 215 -6.57 -4.65 4.21
CA HIS A 215 -6.21 -6.00 4.66
C HIS A 215 -6.32 -6.14 6.18
N VAL A 216 -5.80 -5.18 6.94
CA VAL A 216 -5.91 -5.18 8.40
C VAL A 216 -7.38 -5.10 8.84
N PHE A 217 -8.17 -4.25 8.19
CA PHE A 217 -9.61 -4.17 8.45
C PHE A 217 -10.32 -5.52 8.22
N GLU A 218 -10.04 -6.19 7.10
CA GLU A 218 -10.61 -7.49 6.77
C GLU A 218 -10.20 -8.59 7.79
N VAL A 219 -8.95 -8.58 8.26
CA VAL A 219 -8.49 -9.51 9.31
C VAL A 219 -9.27 -9.31 10.61
N PHE A 220 -9.57 -8.06 11.00
CA PHE A 220 -10.41 -7.79 12.16
C PHE A 220 -11.85 -8.22 11.93
N ALA A 221 -12.40 -7.95 10.75
CA ALA A 221 -13.78 -8.29 10.39
C ALA A 221 -14.00 -9.81 10.28
N ALA A 222 -13.01 -10.56 9.76
CA ALA A 222 -13.06 -12.02 9.62
C ALA A 222 -12.87 -12.81 10.94
N GLY A 223 -12.36 -12.15 11.99
CA GLY A 223 -12.10 -12.78 13.28
C GLY A 223 -10.61 -12.83 13.63
N PHE A 224 -10.12 -11.73 14.12
CA PHE A 224 -8.70 -11.47 14.41
C PHE A 224 -7.96 -12.63 15.11
N PHE A 225 -8.56 -13.22 16.14
CA PHE A 225 -7.88 -14.28 16.92
C PHE A 225 -7.67 -15.56 16.12
N ASN A 226 -8.63 -15.95 15.28
CA ASN A 226 -8.52 -17.14 14.45
C ASN A 226 -7.50 -16.93 13.32
N GLU A 227 -7.52 -15.75 12.67
CA GLU A 227 -6.56 -15.36 11.66
C GLU A 227 -5.13 -15.30 12.23
N MET A 228 -4.92 -14.65 13.38
CA MET A 228 -3.60 -14.58 14.02
C MET A 228 -3.10 -15.96 14.47
N ARG A 229 -3.99 -16.80 14.97
CA ARG A 229 -3.66 -18.19 15.30
C ARG A 229 -3.21 -18.96 14.07
N SER A 230 -3.92 -18.80 12.95
CA SER A 230 -3.59 -19.43 11.67
C SER A 230 -2.18 -19.01 11.20
N ILE A 231 -1.87 -17.72 11.25
CA ILE A 231 -0.56 -17.18 10.86
C ILE A 231 0.57 -17.73 11.74
N ILE A 232 0.36 -17.80 13.06
CA ILE A 232 1.43 -18.19 14.01
C ILE A 232 1.59 -19.72 14.07
N THR A 233 0.50 -20.46 14.05
CA THR A 233 0.51 -21.91 14.32
C THR A 233 0.27 -22.78 13.10
N GLY A 234 -0.14 -22.18 11.95
CA GLY A 234 -0.58 -22.91 10.75
C GLY A 234 -1.93 -23.61 10.93
N ARG A 235 -2.69 -23.34 12.01
CA ARG A 235 -3.95 -24.00 12.34
C ARG A 235 -5.10 -23.03 12.33
N PHE A 236 -5.99 -23.17 11.37
CA PHE A 236 -7.26 -22.43 11.27
C PHE A 236 -8.39 -23.24 11.91
N VAL A 237 -9.26 -22.60 12.72
CA VAL A 237 -10.45 -23.24 13.30
C VAL A 237 -11.63 -22.96 12.37
N ILE A 238 -12.21 -24.04 11.85
CA ILE A 238 -13.41 -23.99 11.05
C ILE A 238 -14.61 -24.03 11.97
N THR A 239 -15.44 -23.00 11.94
CA THR A 239 -16.72 -22.97 12.65
C THR A 239 -17.81 -23.35 11.66
N TYR A 240 -18.55 -24.38 11.97
CA TYR A 240 -19.74 -24.76 11.21
C TYR A 240 -20.97 -24.06 11.80
N PRO A 241 -21.96 -23.65 10.98
CA PRO A 241 -23.25 -23.21 11.48
C PRO A 241 -23.82 -24.29 12.38
N SER A 242 -24.33 -23.90 13.54
CA SER A 242 -25.08 -24.86 14.38
C SER A 242 -26.29 -25.40 13.56
N GLU A 243 -26.37 -26.71 13.38
CA GLU A 243 -27.60 -27.30 12.79
C GLU A 243 -28.81 -26.74 13.56
N PRO A 244 -29.85 -26.30 12.85
CA PRO A 244 -31.10 -25.98 13.53
C PRO A 244 -31.53 -27.20 14.34
N PRO A 245 -32.07 -27.04 15.57
CA PRO A 245 -32.49 -28.16 16.38
C PRO A 245 -33.45 -29.03 15.54
N LYS A 246 -33.12 -30.34 15.43
CA LYS A 246 -33.93 -31.30 14.74
C LYS A 246 -35.37 -31.14 15.25
N PRO A 247 -36.40 -31.00 14.38
CA PRO A 247 -37.77 -30.95 14.85
C PRO A 247 -37.99 -32.13 15.77
N LEU A 248 -38.55 -31.88 16.94
CA LEU A 248 -38.99 -32.95 17.83
C LEU A 248 -39.91 -33.85 17.02
N ASP A 249 -39.50 -35.09 16.85
CA ASP A 249 -40.31 -36.11 16.22
C ASP A 249 -41.50 -36.41 17.17
N MET A 250 -42.60 -35.68 16.95
CA MET A 250 -43.81 -35.80 17.77
C MET A 250 -44.55 -37.11 17.54
N ASP A 251 -44.07 -37.92 16.58
CA ASP A 251 -44.64 -39.22 16.23
C ASP A 251 -43.83 -40.41 16.77
N ALA A 252 -42.79 -40.16 17.62
CA ALA A 252 -42.07 -41.23 18.28
C ALA A 252 -43.03 -41.92 19.30
N PRO A 253 -43.26 -43.22 19.19
CA PRO A 253 -44.12 -43.91 20.13
C PRO A 253 -43.51 -43.91 21.54
N PRO A 254 -44.37 -43.92 22.60
CA PRO A 254 -43.98 -43.83 23.99
C PRO A 254 -43.09 -44.99 24.45
#